data_b053b1504d3166a8deeeb7d4729d53a3
#
_entry.id   b053b1504d3166a8deeeb7d4729d53a3
#
_cell.length_a   1.000
_cell.length_b   1.000
_cell.length_c   1.000
_cell.angle_alpha   90.00
_cell.angle_beta   90.00
_cell.angle_gamma   90.00
#
_symmetry.space_group_name_H-M   'P 1'
#
loop_
_entity.id
_entity.type
_entity.pdbx_description
1 polymer ?
#
loop_
_entity_poly.entity_id
_entity_poly.type
_entity_poly.pdbx_seq_one_letter_code
_entity_poly.pdbx_strand_id
1 'polypeptide(L)'
;MAESDTGKMQTDRGSRRILIADDDPAILRLVATILERDGFAVVTARDGREAYKILQDNPTFTAAILDVVMPHISGPELVRQMKTEQPLMSIPVMMMTAEQDPKLSQDSFAAGAVVFLPKPFTTAQFQIMLQMLLGKGAPTGENPS
;
A
#
# COMPACT_ATOMS: atom_id res chain seq x y z
N MET A 1 2.11 -6.66 -33.73
CA MET A 1 1.08 -7.38 -33.05
C MET A 1 1.58 -8.04 -31.82
N ALA A 2 2.58 -8.85 -31.93
CA ALA A 2 3.15 -9.43 -30.74
C ALA A 2 3.63 -8.34 -29.81
N GLU A 3 4.14 -7.28 -30.37
CA GLU A 3 4.54 -6.16 -29.58
C GLU A 3 3.41 -5.54 -28.84
N SER A 4 2.27 -5.48 -29.49
CA SER A 4 1.09 -4.92 -28.87
C SER A 4 0.69 -5.70 -27.66
N ASP A 5 0.72 -7.01 -27.75
CA ASP A 5 0.34 -7.86 -26.65
C ASP A 5 1.31 -7.73 -25.50
N THR A 6 2.58 -7.69 -25.83
CA THR A 6 3.58 -7.51 -24.80
C THR A 6 3.44 -6.17 -24.13
N GLY A 7 3.20 -5.14 -24.93
CA GLY A 7 2.99 -3.82 -24.41
C GLY A 7 1.77 -3.75 -23.53
N LYS A 8 0.75 -4.49 -23.90
CA LYS A 8 -0.48 -4.51 -23.13
C LYS A 8 -0.24 -5.10 -21.75
N MET A 9 0.49 -6.19 -21.67
CA MET A 9 0.79 -6.79 -20.41
C MET A 9 1.60 -5.85 -19.54
N GLN A 10 2.59 -5.20 -20.10
CA GLN A 10 3.38 -4.25 -19.38
C GLN A 10 2.54 -3.06 -18.94
N THR A 11 1.63 -2.63 -19.79
CA THR A 11 0.75 -1.52 -19.48
C THR A 11 -0.15 -1.86 -18.31
N ASP A 12 -0.69 -3.07 -18.29
CA ASP A 12 -1.52 -3.50 -17.17
C ASP A 12 -0.74 -3.45 -15.89
N ARG A 13 0.48 -3.98 -15.91
CA ARG A 13 1.30 -3.97 -14.72
C ARG A 13 1.69 -2.54 -14.34
N GLY A 14 2.10 -1.76 -15.34
CA GLY A 14 2.49 -0.38 -15.10
C GLY A 14 1.33 0.50 -14.67
N SER A 15 0.10 0.12 -15.02
CA SER A 15 -1.05 0.90 -14.60
C SER A 15 -1.50 0.54 -13.20
N ARG A 16 -0.96 -0.53 -12.63
CA ARG A 16 -1.27 -0.89 -11.25
C ARG A 16 -0.43 -0.01 -10.34
N ARG A 17 -1.09 0.93 -9.75
CA ARG A 17 -0.45 1.96 -8.95
C ARG A 17 -0.57 1.66 -7.48
N ILE A 18 0.51 1.92 -6.75
CA ILE A 18 0.52 1.76 -5.29
C ILE A 18 0.97 3.07 -4.68
N LEU A 19 0.22 3.55 -3.71
CA LEU A 19 0.58 4.75 -2.96
C LEU A 19 1.39 4.33 -1.73
N ILE A 20 2.50 5.03 -1.48
CA ILE A 20 3.28 4.84 -0.27
C ILE A 20 3.34 6.17 0.45
N ALA A 21 2.97 6.18 1.72
CA ALA A 21 3.05 7.40 2.53
C ALA A 21 3.88 7.13 3.78
N ASP A 22 4.95 7.90 3.95
CA ASP A 22 5.85 7.77 5.08
C ASP A 22 6.70 9.04 5.12
N ASP A 23 6.98 9.58 6.30
CA ASP A 23 7.78 10.79 6.39
C ASP A 23 9.28 10.49 6.35
N ASP A 24 9.69 9.22 6.31
CA ASP A 24 11.08 8.83 6.19
C ASP A 24 11.42 8.60 4.72
N PRO A 25 12.22 9.47 4.10
CA PRO A 25 12.54 9.30 2.68
C PRO A 25 13.29 8.01 2.36
N ALA A 26 14.03 7.45 3.33
CA ALA A 26 14.72 6.20 3.10
C ALA A 26 13.73 5.05 2.94
N ILE A 27 12.67 5.05 3.73
CA ILE A 27 11.62 4.03 3.62
C ILE A 27 10.90 4.19 2.27
N LEU A 28 10.59 5.43 1.89
CA LEU A 28 9.92 5.65 0.60
C LEU A 28 10.76 5.09 -0.55
N ARG A 29 12.07 5.34 -0.53
CA ARG A 29 12.93 4.83 -1.60
C ARG A 29 13.02 3.32 -1.58
N LEU A 30 13.16 2.73 -0.41
CA LEU A 30 13.27 1.28 -0.28
C LEU A 30 12.03 0.59 -0.82
N VAL A 31 10.88 1.00 -0.35
CA VAL A 31 9.61 0.36 -0.72
C VAL A 31 9.32 0.62 -2.20
N ALA A 32 9.57 1.84 -2.68
CA ALA A 32 9.37 2.16 -4.08
C ALA A 32 10.22 1.26 -4.97
N THR A 33 11.49 1.05 -4.59
CA THR A 33 12.39 0.20 -5.37
C THR A 33 11.85 -1.24 -5.45
N ILE A 34 11.40 -1.77 -4.33
CA ILE A 34 10.87 -3.13 -4.31
C ILE A 34 9.66 -3.24 -5.22
N LEU A 35 8.75 -2.30 -5.12
CA LEU A 35 7.51 -2.33 -5.90
C LEU A 35 7.77 -2.13 -7.39
N GLU A 36 8.67 -1.23 -7.73
CA GLU A 36 8.98 -0.98 -9.13
C GLU A 36 9.62 -2.18 -9.79
N ARG A 37 10.45 -2.93 -9.06
CA ARG A 37 11.00 -4.17 -9.56
C ARG A 37 9.93 -5.20 -9.86
N ASP A 38 8.83 -5.14 -9.13
CA ASP A 38 7.71 -6.04 -9.35
C ASP A 38 6.74 -5.52 -10.40
N GLY A 39 7.06 -4.39 -11.02
CA GLY A 39 6.29 -3.86 -12.14
C GLY A 39 5.17 -2.90 -11.77
N PHE A 40 5.11 -2.44 -10.52
CA PHE A 40 4.10 -1.48 -10.11
C PHE A 40 4.56 -0.05 -10.39
N ALA A 41 3.62 0.82 -10.66
CA ALA A 41 3.86 2.24 -10.67
C ALA A 41 3.68 2.77 -9.25
N VAL A 42 4.61 3.56 -8.77
CA VAL A 42 4.61 4.00 -7.38
C VAL A 42 4.41 5.50 -7.29
N VAL A 43 3.54 5.92 -6.39
CA VAL A 43 3.34 7.32 -6.06
C VAL A 43 3.66 7.47 -4.58
N THR A 44 4.47 8.45 -4.22
CA THR A 44 4.89 8.63 -2.84
C THR A 44 4.31 9.89 -2.24
N ALA A 45 4.06 9.85 -0.94
CA ALA A 45 3.61 10.98 -0.15
C ALA A 45 4.42 11.02 1.13
N ARG A 46 4.67 12.22 1.65
CA ARG A 46 5.51 12.40 2.83
C ARG A 46 4.71 12.58 4.12
N ASP A 47 3.42 12.74 3.99
CA ASP A 47 2.55 12.85 5.16
C ASP A 47 1.12 12.49 4.75
N GLY A 48 0.26 12.42 5.76
CA GLY A 48 -1.11 11.98 5.53
C GLY A 48 -1.94 12.96 4.72
N ARG A 49 -1.65 14.26 4.83
CA ARG A 49 -2.39 15.26 4.07
C ARG A 49 -2.07 15.13 2.58
N GLU A 50 -0.80 14.99 2.24
CA GLU A 50 -0.39 14.80 0.86
C GLU A 50 -0.98 13.51 0.31
N ALA A 51 -0.94 12.45 1.11
CA ALA A 51 -1.51 11.15 0.68
C ALA A 51 -2.99 11.28 0.36
N TYR A 52 -3.74 11.96 1.21
CA TYR A 52 -5.17 12.13 1.00
C TYR A 52 -5.45 12.93 -0.27
N LYS A 53 -4.70 13.99 -0.49
CA LYS A 53 -4.87 14.78 -1.70
C LYS A 53 -4.60 13.95 -2.95
N ILE A 54 -3.55 13.15 -2.92
CA ILE A 54 -3.22 12.26 -4.04
C ILE A 54 -4.37 11.30 -4.31
N LEU A 55 -4.92 10.70 -3.25
CA LEU A 55 -6.02 9.76 -3.40
C LEU A 55 -7.26 10.41 -3.98
N GLN A 56 -7.54 11.66 -3.57
CA GLN A 56 -8.70 12.35 -4.09
C GLN A 56 -8.53 12.76 -5.54
N ASP A 57 -7.32 13.19 -5.92
CA ASP A 57 -7.07 13.65 -7.27
C ASP A 57 -7.15 12.50 -8.27
N ASN A 58 -6.70 11.32 -7.87
CA ASN A 58 -6.75 10.16 -8.77
C ASN A 58 -6.86 8.90 -7.90
N PRO A 59 -8.08 8.44 -7.62
CA PRO A 59 -8.30 7.33 -6.70
C PRO A 59 -8.02 5.94 -7.25
N THR A 60 -7.46 5.84 -8.44
CA THR A 60 -7.22 4.55 -9.07
C THR A 60 -5.92 3.94 -8.54
N PHE A 61 -5.98 3.30 -7.38
CA PHE A 61 -4.84 2.63 -6.78
C PHE A 61 -5.18 1.17 -6.49
N THR A 62 -4.19 0.30 -6.72
CA THR A 62 -4.30 -1.12 -6.40
C THR A 62 -4.20 -1.34 -4.90
N ALA A 63 -3.39 -0.52 -4.22
CA ALA A 63 -3.19 -0.62 -2.78
C ALA A 63 -2.58 0.67 -2.25
N ALA A 64 -2.67 0.86 -0.95
CA ALA A 64 -2.01 1.96 -0.26
C ALA A 64 -1.18 1.39 0.90
N ILE A 65 0.04 1.88 1.06
CA ILE A 65 0.95 1.47 2.12
C ILE A 65 1.26 2.71 2.93
N LEU A 66 0.84 2.73 4.18
CA LEU A 66 0.85 3.94 5.00
C LEU A 66 1.60 3.71 6.30
N ASP A 67 2.44 4.68 6.67
CA ASP A 67 3.02 4.68 8.00
C ASP A 67 1.93 5.04 8.99
N VAL A 68 1.95 4.44 10.17
CA VAL A 68 0.98 4.75 11.21
C VAL A 68 1.17 6.17 11.72
N VAL A 69 2.42 6.56 11.94
CA VAL A 69 2.72 7.88 12.55
C VAL A 69 3.23 8.82 11.47
N MET A 70 2.41 9.77 11.08
CA MET A 70 2.75 10.77 10.07
C MET A 70 2.28 12.14 10.52
N PRO A 71 2.95 13.21 10.05
CA PRO A 71 2.47 14.56 10.33
C PRO A 71 1.09 14.79 9.75
N HIS A 72 0.33 15.63 10.39
CA HIS A 72 -0.99 16.13 9.99
C HIS A 72 -2.09 15.09 10.16
N ILE A 73 -2.04 14.01 9.40
CA ILE A 73 -3.05 12.95 9.46
C ILE A 73 -2.31 11.65 9.67
N SER A 74 -2.65 10.90 10.72
CA SER A 74 -2.03 9.60 10.97
C SER A 74 -2.53 8.57 9.98
N GLY A 75 -1.83 7.43 9.90
CA GLY A 75 -2.27 6.34 9.04
C GLY A 75 -3.68 5.88 9.36
N PRO A 76 -3.99 5.56 10.63
CA PRO A 76 -5.35 5.12 10.96
C PRO A 76 -6.42 6.17 10.64
N GLU A 77 -6.11 7.44 10.87
CA GLU A 77 -7.06 8.51 10.53
C GLU A 77 -7.33 8.55 9.04
N LEU A 78 -6.26 8.40 8.25
CA LEU A 78 -6.40 8.41 6.81
C LEU A 78 -7.24 7.23 6.34
N VAL A 79 -7.02 6.04 6.90
CA VAL A 79 -7.79 4.86 6.52
C VAL A 79 -9.26 5.05 6.87
N ARG A 80 -9.55 5.60 8.05
CA ARG A 80 -10.94 5.84 8.42
C ARG A 80 -11.61 6.76 7.42
N GLN A 81 -10.91 7.81 7.00
CA GLN A 81 -11.44 8.72 6.01
C GLN A 81 -11.69 8.02 4.68
N MET A 82 -10.73 7.18 4.26
CA MET A 82 -10.86 6.42 3.01
C MET A 82 -12.09 5.52 3.04
N LYS A 83 -12.38 4.92 4.19
CA LYS A 83 -13.50 3.98 4.29
C LYS A 83 -14.86 4.66 4.25
N THR A 84 -14.91 5.98 4.32
CA THR A 84 -16.18 6.71 4.21
C THR A 84 -16.39 7.27 2.81
N GLU A 85 -15.44 7.09 1.89
CA GLU A 85 -15.53 7.71 0.57
C GLU A 85 -15.39 6.70 -0.54
N GLN A 86 -16.32 6.73 -1.50
CA GLN A 86 -16.16 5.99 -2.73
C GLN A 86 -15.30 6.80 -3.66
N PRO A 87 -14.41 6.20 -4.43
CA PRO A 87 -14.09 4.77 -4.46
C PRO A 87 -12.95 4.39 -3.52
N LEU A 88 -12.50 5.26 -2.65
CA LEU A 88 -11.34 5.02 -1.78
C LEU A 88 -11.56 3.84 -0.84
N MET A 89 -12.81 3.59 -0.47
CA MET A 89 -13.10 2.55 0.51
C MET A 89 -12.74 1.14 0.06
N SER A 90 -12.56 0.93 -1.23
CA SER A 90 -12.20 -0.40 -1.73
C SER A 90 -10.71 -0.61 -1.90
N ILE A 91 -9.88 0.41 -1.65
CA ILE A 91 -8.43 0.28 -1.77
C ILE A 91 -7.90 -0.46 -0.54
N PRO A 92 -7.24 -1.62 -0.72
CA PRO A 92 -6.68 -2.32 0.44
C PRO A 92 -5.47 -1.59 1.00
N VAL A 93 -5.33 -1.62 2.32
CA VAL A 93 -4.31 -0.84 3.01
C VAL A 93 -3.39 -1.71 3.85
N MET A 94 -2.09 -1.49 3.70
CA MET A 94 -1.06 -2.02 4.59
C MET A 94 -0.55 -0.89 5.45
N MET A 95 -0.44 -1.11 6.75
CA MET A 95 0.17 -0.16 7.65
C MET A 95 1.58 -0.60 8.00
N MET A 96 2.47 0.38 8.19
CA MET A 96 3.84 0.13 8.66
C MET A 96 4.12 1.05 9.81
N THR A 97 4.95 0.62 10.76
CA THR A 97 5.44 1.55 11.77
C THR A 97 6.63 1.00 12.53
N ALA A 98 7.51 1.89 12.98
CA ALA A 98 8.61 1.55 13.87
C ALA A 98 8.16 1.53 15.33
N GLU A 99 6.96 2.02 15.62
CA GLU A 99 6.47 2.06 16.98
C GLU A 99 6.14 0.67 17.48
N GLN A 100 6.39 0.43 18.76
CA GLN A 100 6.22 -0.90 19.34
C GLN A 100 4.95 -1.04 20.16
N ASP A 101 4.07 -0.08 20.11
CA ASP A 101 2.85 -0.10 20.91
C ASP A 101 1.81 -1.02 20.27
N PRO A 102 1.42 -2.11 20.95
CA PRO A 102 0.42 -3.03 20.38
C PRO A 102 -0.91 -2.35 20.04
N LYS A 103 -1.21 -1.24 20.72
CA LYS A 103 -2.43 -0.53 20.43
C LYS A 103 -2.48 0.01 19.01
N LEU A 104 -1.30 0.32 18.45
CA LEU A 104 -1.24 0.86 17.10
C LEU A 104 -1.71 -0.15 16.06
N SER A 105 -1.36 -1.43 16.23
CA SER A 105 -1.83 -2.43 15.28
C SER A 105 -3.33 -2.66 15.45
N GLN A 106 -3.82 -2.65 16.69
CA GLN A 106 -5.25 -2.79 16.94
C GLN A 106 -6.02 -1.64 16.31
N ASP A 107 -5.55 -0.41 16.50
CA ASP A 107 -6.20 0.76 15.92
C ASP A 107 -6.18 0.72 14.40
N SER A 108 -5.07 0.24 13.82
CA SER A 108 -4.94 0.14 12.37
C SER A 108 -5.95 -0.84 11.79
N PHE A 109 -6.07 -2.01 12.40
CA PHE A 109 -7.05 -3.00 11.93
C PHE A 109 -8.47 -2.52 12.17
N ALA A 110 -8.73 -1.89 13.31
CA ALA A 110 -10.05 -1.35 13.59
C ALA A 110 -10.44 -0.26 12.60
N ALA A 111 -9.45 0.51 12.12
CA ALA A 111 -9.71 1.54 11.13
C ALA A 111 -9.96 0.97 9.74
N GLY A 112 -9.50 -0.25 9.48
CA GLY A 112 -9.75 -0.91 8.20
C GLY A 112 -8.53 -1.40 7.47
N ALA A 113 -7.35 -1.37 8.08
CA ALA A 113 -6.15 -1.92 7.44
C ALA A 113 -6.26 -3.44 7.34
N VAL A 114 -5.73 -3.99 6.26
CA VAL A 114 -5.76 -5.43 6.01
C VAL A 114 -4.51 -6.09 6.56
N VAL A 115 -3.37 -5.42 6.45
CA VAL A 115 -2.07 -5.96 6.81
C VAL A 115 -1.30 -4.94 7.63
N PHE A 116 -0.49 -5.41 8.57
CA PHE A 116 0.33 -4.54 9.41
C PHE A 116 1.77 -5.08 9.39
N LEU A 117 2.72 -4.23 9.03
CA LEU A 117 4.13 -4.63 8.92
C LEU A 117 5.01 -3.78 9.84
N PRO A 118 5.56 -4.37 10.91
CA PRO A 118 6.46 -3.62 11.78
C PRO A 118 7.79 -3.32 11.09
N LYS A 119 8.36 -2.16 11.36
CA LYS A 119 9.71 -1.80 10.94
C LYS A 119 10.68 -2.18 12.06
N PRO A 120 11.89 -2.56 11.76
CA PRO A 120 12.44 -2.75 10.42
C PRO A 120 11.99 -4.07 9.83
N PHE A 121 11.93 -4.13 8.51
CA PHE A 121 11.51 -5.36 7.82
C PHE A 121 12.50 -5.68 6.72
N THR A 122 12.55 -6.95 6.34
CA THR A 122 13.36 -7.37 5.20
C THR A 122 12.54 -7.22 3.92
N THR A 123 13.22 -7.22 2.79
CA THR A 123 12.54 -7.22 1.49
C THR A 123 11.58 -8.40 1.39
N ALA A 124 12.02 -9.59 1.86
CA ALA A 124 11.19 -10.78 1.80
C ALA A 124 9.92 -10.63 2.64
N GLN A 125 10.06 -10.06 3.84
CA GLN A 125 8.90 -9.83 4.70
C GLN A 125 7.91 -8.87 4.04
N PHE A 126 8.42 -7.81 3.44
CA PHE A 126 7.58 -6.86 2.76
C PHE A 126 6.83 -7.53 1.60
N GLN A 127 7.55 -8.34 0.83
CA GLN A 127 6.94 -9.00 -0.34
C GLN A 127 5.86 -9.99 0.07
N ILE A 128 6.06 -10.71 1.16
CA ILE A 128 5.05 -11.62 1.68
C ILE A 128 3.80 -10.84 2.09
N MET A 129 3.98 -9.74 2.80
CA MET A 129 2.85 -8.92 3.23
C MET A 129 2.13 -8.31 2.03
N LEU A 130 2.87 -7.90 1.03
CA LEU A 130 2.27 -7.36 -0.18
C LEU A 130 1.41 -8.39 -0.89
N GLN A 131 1.88 -9.63 -0.97
CA GLN A 131 1.11 -10.70 -1.58
C GLN A 131 -0.19 -10.94 -0.82
N MET A 132 -0.12 -10.91 0.50
CA MET A 132 -1.32 -11.04 1.31
C MET A 132 -2.28 -9.89 1.09
N LEU A 133 -1.74 -8.68 0.99
CA LEU A 133 -2.54 -7.48 0.77
C LEU A 133 -3.28 -7.58 -0.57
N LEU A 134 -2.62 -8.06 -1.58
CA LEU A 134 -3.20 -8.15 -2.91
C LEU A 134 -3.99 -9.44 -3.13
N GLY A 135 -4.09 -10.27 -2.09
CA GLY A 135 -4.84 -11.51 -2.20
C GLY A 135 -4.15 -12.62 -2.93
N LYS A 136 -2.86 -12.46 -3.21
CA LYS A 136 -2.14 -13.47 -3.98
C LYS A 136 -1.57 -14.58 -3.14
N GLY A 137 -1.40 -14.32 -1.87
CA GLY A 137 -0.90 -15.36 -1.01
C GLY A 137 -1.93 -16.37 -0.67
N ALA A 138 -3.14 -15.94 -0.73
CA ALA A 138 -4.20 -16.81 -0.34
C ALA A 138 -4.48 -17.88 -1.34
N PRO A 139 -4.12 -17.83 -2.36
CA PRO A 139 -4.44 -18.74 -3.29
C PRO A 139 -3.87 -19.97 -3.23
N THR A 140 -3.35 -19.82 -2.47
CA THR A 140 -3.06 -20.86 -2.34
C THR A 140 -4.08 -21.51 -2.39
N GLY A 141 -4.27 -21.09 -1.91
CA GLY A 141 -5.02 -21.70 -1.90
C GLY A 141 -5.82 -21.78 -2.90
N GLU A 142 -5.81 -21.21 -3.15
CA GLU A 142 -6.54 -21.29 -3.89
C GLU A 142 -6.41 -22.10 -4.77
N ASN A 143 -5.89 -22.28 -4.77
CA ASN A 143 -5.88 -23.01 -5.41
C ASN A 143 -6.12 -24.00 -5.37
N PRO A 144 -5.86 -23.99 -4.95
CA PRO A 144 -6.08 -24.97 -4.94
C PRO A 144 -7.04 -25.38 -5.23
N SER A 145 -7.10 -24.93 -5.20
CA SER A 145 -7.80 -25.32 -5.41
C SER A 145 -8.03 -25.67 -6.06
#